data_0d9a5cb180699b44e51bd7aae1bbcf00
#
_entry.id   0d9a5cb180699b44e51bd7aae1bbcf00
#
_cell.length_a   1.000
_cell.length_b   1.000
_cell.length_c   1.000
_cell.angle_alpha   90.00
_cell.angle_beta   90.00
_cell.angle_gamma   90.00
#
_symmetry.space_group_name_H-M   'P 1'
#
loop_
_entity.id
_entity.type
_entity.pdbx_description
1 polymer ?
#
loop_
_entity_poly.entity_id
_entity_poly.type
_entity_poly.pdbx_seq_one_letter_code
_entity_poly.pdbx_strand_id
1 'polypeptide(L)'
;CPVPPGVHYDLWLGPAPYRPFNPNRFHYNWHWFWDYGCSDMGNQGPHQMDIARWGMNKQVLPKKIHCAGNYYAFDSDQESPNTQLATFEYDDGKIIQFEVRGLYTNAEDDILIGNLFFGSLGWMRLNGNEWRTFFGRENKPGPYYSNSKEKAADPMNLSGAGGPGW
;
A
#
# COMPACT_ATOMS: atom_id res chain seq x y z
N CYS A 1 -9.93 29.88 -10.27
CA CYS A 1 -10.00 29.36 -11.64
C CYS A 1 -11.47 29.12 -12.01
N PRO A 2 -11.92 29.47 -13.21
CA PRO A 2 -13.30 29.18 -13.63
C PRO A 2 -13.50 27.65 -13.79
N VAL A 3 -14.74 27.21 -13.56
CA VAL A 3 -15.12 25.82 -13.82
C VAL A 3 -15.05 25.55 -15.32
N PRO A 4 -14.42 24.47 -15.79
CA PRO A 4 -14.37 24.14 -17.22
C PRO A 4 -15.77 23.92 -17.82
N PRO A 5 -15.99 24.25 -19.10
CA PRO A 5 -17.25 23.99 -19.78
C PRO A 5 -17.61 22.48 -19.71
N GLY A 6 -18.89 22.19 -19.43
CA GLY A 6 -19.40 20.82 -19.34
C GLY A 6 -19.15 20.14 -18.00
N VAL A 7 -18.52 20.79 -17.04
CA VAL A 7 -18.35 20.27 -15.68
C VAL A 7 -19.47 20.80 -14.78
N HIS A 8 -20.25 19.88 -14.21
CA HIS A 8 -21.23 20.17 -13.16
C HIS A 8 -20.56 20.13 -11.80
N TYR A 9 -19.84 21.19 -11.46
CA TYR A 9 -18.97 21.22 -10.28
C TYR A 9 -19.73 21.11 -8.95
N ASP A 10 -20.94 21.60 -8.89
CA ASP A 10 -21.85 21.45 -7.76
C ASP A 10 -22.19 19.98 -7.47
N LEU A 11 -22.44 19.20 -8.53
CA LEU A 11 -22.66 17.74 -8.42
C LEU A 11 -21.39 16.99 -8.03
N TRP A 12 -20.24 17.43 -8.53
CA TRP A 12 -18.95 16.85 -8.15
C TRP A 12 -18.62 17.11 -6.68
N LEU A 13 -18.91 18.30 -6.17
CA LEU A 13 -18.73 18.64 -4.75
C LEU A 13 -19.58 17.74 -3.85
N GLY A 14 -20.80 17.40 -4.30
CA GLY A 14 -21.72 16.60 -3.50
C GLY A 14 -22.00 17.23 -2.13
N PRO A 15 -21.93 16.46 -1.03
CA PRO A 15 -22.18 16.97 0.33
C PRO A 15 -20.97 17.70 0.94
N ALA A 16 -19.82 17.77 0.27
CA ALA A 16 -18.64 18.45 0.78
C ALA A 16 -18.87 19.97 0.85
N PRO A 17 -18.17 20.68 1.75
CA PRO A 17 -18.24 22.13 1.82
C PRO A 17 -17.90 22.78 0.48
N TYR A 18 -18.60 23.88 0.15
CA TYR A 18 -18.28 24.62 -1.07
C TYR A 18 -16.85 25.19 -1.01
N ARG A 19 -16.08 24.89 -2.04
CA ARG A 19 -14.75 25.46 -2.29
C ARG A 19 -14.68 25.91 -3.76
N PRO A 20 -14.06 27.05 -4.07
CA PRO A 20 -13.84 27.45 -5.46
C PRO A 20 -13.16 26.34 -6.25
N PHE A 21 -13.50 26.23 -7.54
CA PHE A 21 -12.86 25.23 -8.40
C PHE A 21 -11.33 25.39 -8.41
N ASN A 22 -10.63 24.29 -8.24
CA ASN A 22 -9.18 24.18 -8.34
C ASN A 22 -8.83 22.93 -9.14
N PRO A 23 -8.12 23.04 -10.28
CA PRO A 23 -7.74 21.89 -11.11
C PRO A 23 -6.84 20.90 -10.36
N ASN A 24 -6.03 21.38 -9.40
CA ASN A 24 -5.16 20.52 -8.58
C ASN A 24 -5.94 19.64 -7.59
N ARG A 25 -7.21 19.92 -7.36
CA ARG A 25 -8.10 19.14 -6.49
C ARG A 25 -9.08 18.29 -7.27
N PHE A 26 -9.22 18.55 -8.57
CA PHE A 26 -10.21 17.92 -9.42
C PHE A 26 -9.78 16.55 -9.96
N HIS A 27 -10.72 15.74 -10.44
CA HIS A 27 -10.52 14.37 -10.91
C HIS A 27 -9.80 13.49 -9.89
N TYR A 28 -8.70 12.86 -10.28
CA TYR A 28 -7.97 11.89 -9.48
C TYR A 28 -7.33 12.49 -8.21
N ASN A 29 -6.99 13.78 -8.23
CA ASN A 29 -6.26 14.42 -7.13
C ASN A 29 -7.10 14.68 -5.88
N TRP A 30 -8.39 14.44 -5.90
CA TRP A 30 -9.25 14.55 -4.72
C TRP A 30 -8.76 13.72 -3.52
N HIS A 31 -8.02 12.65 -3.75
CA HIS A 31 -7.48 11.75 -2.73
C HIS A 31 -6.71 12.46 -1.62
N TRP A 32 -6.05 13.56 -1.96
CA TRP A 32 -5.12 14.25 -1.06
C TRP A 32 -5.72 15.48 -0.38
N PHE A 33 -7.04 15.67 -0.48
CA PHE A 33 -7.77 16.75 0.16
C PHE A 33 -8.78 16.19 1.16
N TRP A 34 -8.74 16.66 2.42
CA TRP A 34 -9.47 16.08 3.53
C TRP A 34 -11.00 16.10 3.37
N ASP A 35 -11.55 17.04 2.59
CA ASP A 35 -13.00 17.07 2.32
C ASP A 35 -13.49 15.90 1.46
N TYR A 36 -12.58 15.21 0.76
CA TYR A 36 -12.92 14.19 -0.24
C TYR A 36 -12.21 12.86 -0.04
N GLY A 37 -11.00 12.88 0.51
CA GLY A 37 -10.14 11.71 0.61
C GLY A 37 -9.27 11.72 1.85
N CYS A 38 -8.54 10.65 2.05
CA CYS A 38 -7.65 10.44 3.19
C CYS A 38 -6.27 9.93 2.75
N SER A 39 -5.78 10.41 1.62
CA SER A 39 -4.50 10.06 1.01
C SER A 39 -4.36 8.59 0.60
N ASP A 40 -3.14 8.18 0.30
CA ASP A 40 -2.82 6.79 -0.01
C ASP A 40 -3.02 5.86 1.18
N MET A 41 -2.89 6.38 2.41
CA MET A 41 -3.16 5.58 3.61
C MET A 41 -4.62 5.11 3.64
N GLY A 42 -5.57 5.95 3.24
CA GLY A 42 -6.98 5.59 3.19
C GLY A 42 -7.45 5.04 1.86
N ASN A 43 -6.67 5.17 0.80
CA ASN A 43 -6.98 4.64 -0.53
C ASN A 43 -6.31 3.30 -0.79
N GLN A 44 -4.98 3.26 -0.95
CA GLN A 44 -4.24 2.02 -1.16
C GLN A 44 -4.08 1.21 0.12
N GLY A 45 -4.02 1.89 1.28
CA GLY A 45 -3.84 1.27 2.58
C GLY A 45 -4.81 0.14 2.91
N PRO A 46 -6.14 0.31 2.76
CA PRO A 46 -7.10 -0.77 3.04
C PRO A 46 -6.80 -2.06 2.29
N HIS A 47 -6.36 -2.00 1.03
CA HIS A 47 -6.02 -3.18 0.23
C HIS A 47 -4.82 -3.92 0.82
N GLN A 48 -3.74 -3.20 1.12
CA GLN A 48 -2.52 -3.81 1.64
C GLN A 48 -2.67 -4.26 3.10
N MET A 49 -3.41 -3.49 3.90
CA MET A 49 -3.68 -3.84 5.30
C MET A 49 -4.58 -5.07 5.42
N ASP A 50 -5.53 -5.26 4.51
CA ASP A 50 -6.37 -6.47 4.49
C ASP A 50 -5.51 -7.71 4.22
N ILE A 51 -4.65 -7.66 3.20
CA ILE A 51 -3.69 -8.72 2.89
C ILE A 51 -2.76 -8.99 4.09
N ALA A 52 -2.21 -7.93 4.72
CA ALA A 52 -1.35 -8.06 5.89
C ALA A 52 -2.08 -8.74 7.05
N ARG A 53 -3.33 -8.37 7.30
CA ARG A 53 -4.16 -8.98 8.35
C ARG A 53 -4.45 -10.45 8.06
N TRP A 54 -4.72 -10.81 6.82
CA TRP A 54 -4.89 -12.20 6.42
C TRP A 54 -3.62 -13.01 6.66
N GLY A 55 -2.49 -12.54 6.13
CA GLY A 55 -1.21 -13.22 6.29
C GLY A 55 -0.79 -13.39 7.75
N MET A 56 -1.17 -12.48 8.62
CA MET A 56 -0.91 -12.54 10.06
C MET A 56 -2.05 -13.17 10.89
N ASN A 57 -3.12 -13.62 10.24
CA ASN A 57 -4.33 -14.16 10.87
C ASN A 57 -4.93 -13.20 11.93
N LYS A 58 -5.11 -11.93 11.57
CA LYS A 58 -5.64 -10.89 12.47
C LYS A 58 -7.11 -10.61 12.22
N GLN A 59 -7.96 -11.09 13.11
CA GLN A 59 -9.41 -10.84 13.10
C GLN A 59 -9.85 -9.80 14.13
N VAL A 60 -8.91 -9.30 14.93
CA VAL A 60 -9.14 -8.30 15.97
C VAL A 60 -8.54 -6.96 15.58
N LEU A 61 -8.98 -5.90 16.23
CA LEU A 61 -8.37 -4.58 16.09
C LEU A 61 -7.03 -4.52 16.82
N PRO A 62 -6.10 -3.66 16.37
CA PRO A 62 -4.85 -3.42 17.09
C PRO A 62 -5.11 -2.77 18.44
N LYS A 63 -4.24 -3.04 19.41
CA LYS A 63 -4.30 -2.45 20.74
C LYS A 63 -3.78 -1.02 20.78
N LYS A 64 -2.74 -0.74 19.97
CA LYS A 64 -2.15 0.58 19.84
C LYS A 64 -1.91 0.92 18.39
N ILE A 65 -2.05 2.20 18.08
CA ILE A 65 -1.76 2.77 16.78
C ILE A 65 -0.88 3.98 16.98
N HIS A 66 0.25 4.02 16.27
CA HIS A 66 1.11 5.18 16.18
C HIS A 66 1.18 5.62 14.72
N CYS A 67 1.11 6.92 14.48
CA CYS A 67 1.17 7.46 13.14
C CYS A 67 2.03 8.72 13.11
N ALA A 68 2.85 8.85 12.08
CA ALA A 68 3.60 10.05 11.78
C ALA A 68 3.53 10.32 10.28
N GLY A 69 3.61 11.58 9.88
CA GLY A 69 3.63 11.94 8.47
C GLY A 69 3.98 13.40 8.28
N ASN A 70 4.52 13.70 7.11
CA ASN A 70 4.88 15.06 6.74
C ASN A 70 4.96 15.20 5.20
N TYR A 71 5.24 16.42 4.76
CA TYR A 71 5.46 16.79 3.37
C TYR A 71 6.95 16.90 3.10
N TYR A 72 7.41 16.23 2.06
CA TYR A 72 8.83 16.24 1.67
C TYR A 72 8.98 16.40 0.17
N ALA A 73 10.12 16.95 -0.23
CA ALA A 73 10.64 17.03 -1.58
C ALA A 73 9.96 18.01 -2.54
N PHE A 74 8.71 18.39 -2.36
CA PHE A 74 8.03 19.34 -3.23
C PHE A 74 6.90 20.10 -2.50
N ASP A 75 6.60 21.29 -2.98
CA ASP A 75 5.44 22.05 -2.56
C ASP A 75 4.23 21.70 -3.41
N SER A 76 3.08 21.53 -2.77
CA SER A 76 1.82 21.26 -3.46
C SER A 76 0.62 21.80 -2.68
N ASP A 77 -0.54 21.82 -3.34
CA ASP A 77 -1.83 22.14 -2.71
C ASP A 77 -2.38 20.97 -1.85
N GLN A 78 -1.70 19.86 -1.83
CA GLN A 78 -2.07 18.66 -1.10
C GLN A 78 -2.22 18.94 0.40
N GLU A 79 -3.32 18.47 1.01
CA GLU A 79 -3.61 18.68 2.43
C GLU A 79 -3.15 17.50 3.30
N SER A 80 -3.12 16.29 2.74
CA SER A 80 -2.62 15.11 3.44
C SER A 80 -1.13 14.90 3.19
N PRO A 81 -0.35 14.41 4.17
CA PRO A 81 1.08 14.15 4.01
C PRO A 81 1.39 13.25 2.82
N ASN A 82 2.49 13.50 2.11
CA ASN A 82 2.97 12.64 1.03
C ASN A 82 3.86 11.49 1.53
N THR A 83 4.31 11.59 2.79
CA THR A 83 5.07 10.53 3.47
C THR A 83 4.39 10.24 4.79
N GLN A 84 4.01 8.99 5.00
CA GLN A 84 3.25 8.56 6.17
C GLN A 84 3.78 7.22 6.65
N LEU A 85 3.83 7.06 7.97
CA LEU A 85 4.17 5.82 8.64
C LEU A 85 3.13 5.56 9.72
N ALA A 86 2.52 4.38 9.70
CA ALA A 86 1.63 3.94 10.77
C ALA A 86 2.03 2.55 11.26
N THR A 87 2.05 2.35 12.58
CA THR A 87 2.29 1.07 13.23
C THR A 87 1.07 0.65 14.00
N PHE A 88 0.73 -0.64 13.91
CA PHE A 88 -0.43 -1.26 14.51
C PHE A 88 0.05 -2.42 15.38
N GLU A 89 0.02 -2.24 16.70
CA GLU A 89 0.46 -3.23 17.68
C GLU A 89 -0.72 -4.09 18.13
N TYR A 90 -0.55 -5.41 18.13
CA TYR A 90 -1.53 -6.39 18.57
C TYR A 90 -1.17 -6.99 19.94
N ASP A 91 -2.15 -7.53 20.67
CA ASP A 91 -1.97 -8.11 22.00
C ASP A 91 -1.00 -9.31 22.04
N ASP A 92 -0.86 -10.02 20.92
CA ASP A 92 0.08 -11.15 20.79
C ASP A 92 1.51 -10.71 20.42
N GLY A 93 1.79 -9.40 20.49
CA GLY A 93 3.11 -8.83 20.22
C GLY A 93 3.47 -8.66 18.75
N LYS A 94 2.57 -9.04 17.84
CA LYS A 94 2.80 -8.80 16.40
C LYS A 94 2.54 -7.35 16.04
N ILE A 95 3.28 -6.86 15.06
CA ILE A 95 3.16 -5.48 14.55
C ILE A 95 2.91 -5.52 13.06
N ILE A 96 1.95 -4.73 12.60
CA ILE A 96 1.82 -4.36 11.19
C ILE A 96 2.30 -2.92 11.05
N GLN A 97 3.17 -2.67 10.09
CA GLN A 97 3.60 -1.34 9.70
C GLN A 97 3.05 -1.04 8.31
N PHE A 98 2.44 0.10 8.15
CA PHE A 98 2.04 0.63 6.87
C PHE A 98 2.83 1.89 6.56
N GLU A 99 3.41 1.95 5.39
CA GLU A 99 4.24 3.07 4.97
C GLU A 99 3.80 3.59 3.60
N VAL A 100 3.72 4.91 3.49
CA VAL A 100 3.56 5.63 2.23
C VAL A 100 4.79 6.51 2.03
N ARG A 101 5.41 6.36 0.88
CA ARG A 101 6.49 7.22 0.40
C ARG A 101 6.11 7.70 -1.00
N GLY A 102 5.43 8.83 -1.10
CA GLY A 102 4.94 9.39 -2.35
C GLY A 102 6.03 10.01 -3.23
N LEU A 103 7.19 9.36 -3.34
CA LEU A 103 8.38 9.82 -4.05
C LEU A 103 8.82 8.78 -5.09
N TYR A 104 9.67 9.19 -6.04
CA TYR A 104 10.16 8.32 -7.12
C TYR A 104 11.02 7.14 -6.64
N THR A 105 11.62 7.26 -5.48
CA THR A 105 12.53 6.26 -4.89
C THR A 105 11.84 5.44 -3.81
N ASN A 106 10.59 5.12 -3.99
CA ASN A 106 9.76 4.50 -2.97
C ASN A 106 9.78 2.96 -2.99
N ALA A 107 10.38 2.32 -3.98
CA ALA A 107 10.46 0.86 -4.05
C ALA A 107 11.39 0.28 -2.97
N GLU A 108 10.96 -0.80 -2.34
CA GLU A 108 11.74 -1.60 -1.40
C GLU A 108 11.71 -3.06 -1.82
N ASP A 109 12.87 -3.67 -2.02
CA ASP A 109 13.02 -5.04 -2.54
C ASP A 109 12.19 -5.29 -3.82
N ASP A 110 12.27 -4.36 -4.76
CA ASP A 110 11.51 -4.34 -6.02
C ASP A 110 9.98 -4.22 -5.85
N ILE A 111 9.51 -3.94 -4.64
CA ILE A 111 8.09 -3.70 -4.36
C ILE A 111 7.81 -2.21 -4.29
N LEU A 112 6.98 -1.75 -5.21
CA LEU A 112 6.42 -0.40 -5.19
C LEU A 112 5.14 -0.35 -4.35
N ILE A 113 4.26 -1.34 -4.52
CA ILE A 113 3.03 -1.52 -3.75
C ILE A 113 2.92 -3.02 -3.44
N GLY A 114 2.90 -3.38 -2.16
CA GLY A 114 2.83 -4.77 -1.74
C GLY A 114 3.03 -4.96 -0.25
N ASN A 115 3.37 -6.17 0.14
CA ASN A 115 3.53 -6.55 1.53
C ASN A 115 4.85 -7.31 1.74
N LEU A 116 5.53 -6.99 2.84
CA LEU A 116 6.67 -7.75 3.34
C LEU A 116 6.28 -8.40 4.66
N PHE A 117 6.51 -9.70 4.78
CA PHE A 117 6.25 -10.46 6.00
C PHE A 117 7.57 -10.97 6.57
N PHE A 118 7.87 -10.62 7.81
CA PHE A 118 9.10 -11.03 8.49
C PHE A 118 8.79 -12.02 9.60
N GLY A 119 9.43 -13.16 9.55
CA GLY A 119 9.31 -14.24 10.53
C GLY A 119 10.65 -14.68 11.11
N SER A 120 10.63 -15.56 12.09
CA SER A 120 11.85 -16.06 12.76
C SER A 120 12.74 -16.93 11.88
N LEU A 121 12.21 -17.53 10.83
CA LEU A 121 12.97 -18.41 9.91
C LEU A 121 13.36 -17.71 8.60
N GLY A 122 12.72 -16.62 8.28
CA GLY A 122 12.93 -15.91 7.03
C GLY A 122 11.86 -14.86 6.79
N TRP A 123 11.75 -14.42 5.56
CA TRP A 123 10.79 -13.39 5.16
C TRP A 123 10.15 -13.70 3.81
N MET A 124 9.05 -13.03 3.53
CA MET A 124 8.31 -13.17 2.28
C MET A 124 7.97 -11.79 1.72
N ARG A 125 8.10 -11.63 0.43
CA ARG A 125 7.52 -10.50 -0.30
C ARG A 125 6.29 -10.95 -1.07
N LEU A 126 5.29 -10.10 -1.11
CA LEU A 126 4.07 -10.26 -1.89
C LEU A 126 3.83 -8.99 -2.71
N ASN A 127 3.77 -9.13 -4.02
CA ASN A 127 3.54 -8.03 -4.94
C ASN A 127 2.45 -8.44 -5.94
N GLY A 128 1.23 -7.94 -5.71
CA GLY A 128 0.09 -8.20 -6.59
C GLY A 128 -0.14 -9.68 -6.88
N ASN A 129 0.48 -10.16 -7.96
CA ASN A 129 0.25 -11.51 -8.49
C ASN A 129 1.40 -12.49 -8.24
N GLU A 130 2.37 -12.12 -7.44
CA GLU A 130 3.50 -12.99 -7.10
C GLU A 130 3.90 -12.88 -5.64
N TRP A 131 4.43 -13.97 -5.11
CA TRP A 131 5.09 -13.97 -3.82
C TRP A 131 6.36 -14.81 -3.86
N ARG A 132 7.34 -14.43 -3.05
CA ARG A 132 8.62 -15.13 -2.91
C ARG A 132 9.01 -15.19 -1.44
N THR A 133 9.58 -16.32 -1.04
CA THR A 133 10.10 -16.51 0.31
C THR A 133 11.62 -16.64 0.32
N PHE A 134 12.20 -16.22 1.43
CA PHE A 134 13.65 -16.26 1.65
C PHE A 134 13.93 -16.73 3.06
N PHE A 135 14.87 -17.65 3.22
CA PHE A 135 15.20 -18.27 4.50
C PHE A 135 16.58 -17.89 5.01
N GLY A 136 16.66 -17.72 6.32
CA GLY A 136 17.89 -17.45 7.05
C GLY A 136 18.52 -16.11 6.70
N ARG A 137 19.70 -15.87 7.24
CA ARG A 137 20.47 -14.62 7.02
C ARG A 137 21.04 -14.49 5.62
N GLU A 138 21.21 -15.60 4.94
CA GLU A 138 21.76 -15.67 3.59
C GLU A 138 20.71 -15.49 2.51
N ASN A 139 19.46 -15.24 2.90
CA ASN A 139 18.32 -15.08 2.00
C ASN A 139 18.20 -16.25 1.00
N LYS A 140 18.36 -17.49 1.47
CA LYS A 140 18.22 -18.66 0.62
C LYS A 140 16.81 -18.68 0.01
N PRO A 141 16.69 -18.76 -1.33
CA PRO A 141 15.38 -18.84 -1.96
C PRO A 141 14.56 -20.00 -1.42
N GLY A 142 13.31 -19.73 -1.09
CA GLY A 142 12.31 -20.70 -0.69
C GLY A 142 11.19 -20.83 -1.73
N PRO A 143 10.08 -21.45 -1.37
CA PRO A 143 8.90 -21.53 -2.23
C PRO A 143 8.46 -20.16 -2.74
N TYR A 144 7.95 -20.13 -3.97
CA TYR A 144 7.39 -18.92 -4.55
C TYR A 144 6.27 -19.22 -5.55
N TYR A 145 5.51 -18.20 -5.87
CA TYR A 145 4.55 -18.20 -6.95
C TYR A 145 4.77 -16.97 -7.84
N SER A 146 4.78 -17.17 -9.15
CA SER A 146 4.81 -16.08 -10.11
C SER A 146 3.82 -16.38 -11.25
N ASN A 147 3.05 -15.38 -11.61
CA ASN A 147 2.11 -15.45 -12.72
C ASN A 147 2.76 -15.05 -14.07
N SER A 148 4.06 -14.72 -14.04
CA SER A 148 4.79 -14.38 -15.26
C SER A 148 4.90 -15.61 -16.17
N LYS A 149 4.77 -15.39 -17.48
CA LYS A 149 4.98 -16.44 -18.49
C LYS A 149 6.46 -16.89 -18.56
N GLU A 150 7.37 -16.13 -18.01
CA GLU A 150 8.74 -16.55 -17.78
C GLU A 150 8.74 -17.53 -16.60
N LYS A 151 8.53 -18.79 -16.89
CA LYS A 151 8.84 -19.88 -15.98
C LYS A 151 10.34 -19.83 -15.76
N ALA A 152 10.76 -19.17 -14.70
CA ALA A 152 12.15 -19.18 -14.33
C ALA A 152 12.57 -20.63 -14.12
N ALA A 153 13.77 -20.96 -14.56
CA ALA A 153 14.41 -22.25 -14.32
C ALA A 153 14.78 -22.44 -12.85
N ASP A 154 13.99 -21.90 -11.94
CA ASP A 154 14.20 -21.97 -10.51
C ASP A 154 13.53 -23.25 -9.99
N PRO A 155 14.29 -24.20 -9.47
CA PRO A 155 13.76 -25.49 -8.96
C PRO A 155 12.78 -25.33 -7.80
N MET A 156 12.71 -24.15 -7.20
CA MET A 156 11.78 -23.84 -6.11
C MET A 156 10.45 -23.25 -6.58
N ASN A 157 10.25 -23.11 -7.92
CA ASN A 157 9.00 -22.61 -8.47
C ASN A 157 7.90 -23.66 -8.41
N LEU A 158 7.06 -23.58 -7.41
CA LEU A 158 5.95 -24.50 -7.22
C LEU A 158 4.83 -24.33 -8.27
N SER A 159 4.71 -23.16 -8.91
CA SER A 159 3.73 -22.95 -9.98
C SER A 159 4.03 -23.78 -11.23
N GLY A 160 5.30 -24.13 -11.45
CA GLY A 160 5.75 -25.00 -12.54
C GLY A 160 5.45 -26.48 -12.32
N ALA A 161 5.19 -26.90 -11.10
CA ALA A 161 4.90 -28.29 -10.72
C ALA A 161 3.39 -28.64 -10.84
N GLY A 162 2.58 -27.73 -11.40
CA GLY A 162 1.14 -27.98 -11.56
C GLY A 162 0.33 -27.99 -10.27
N GLY A 163 0.99 -27.65 -9.14
CA GLY A 163 0.30 -27.43 -7.90
C GLY A 163 -0.15 -25.98 -7.78
N PRO A 164 -1.39 -25.70 -7.34
CA PRO A 164 -1.66 -24.42 -6.73
C PRO A 164 -0.67 -24.30 -5.59
N GLY A 165 0.12 -23.26 -5.60
CA GLY A 165 0.80 -22.92 -4.38
C GLY A 165 -0.26 -22.81 -3.30
N TRP A 166 -0.39 -23.81 -2.45
CA TRP A 166 -1.19 -23.81 -1.20
C TRP A 166 -2.66 -23.43 -1.29
#